data_4da10d87987c7166b2f1d4306d43b254
#
_entry.id   4da10d87987c7166b2f1d4306d43b254
#
_cell.length_a   1.000
_cell.length_b   1.000
_cell.length_c   1.000
_cell.angle_alpha   90.00
_cell.angle_beta   90.00
_cell.angle_gamma   90.00
#
_symmetry.space_group_name_H-M   'P 1'
#
loop_
_entity.id
_entity.type
_entity.pdbx_description
1 polymer ?
#
loop_
_entity_poly.entity_id
_entity_poly.type
_entity_poly.pdbx_seq_one_letter_code
_entity_poly.pdbx_strand_id
1 'polypeptide(L)'
;MINLGVDIIKVGIGPGSICTTRLVAGIGVPQLSAILNVRNAIKNKNVKIISDGGVKYSGDLAKAFAAGADAVMIGSLFAGTDETPGKLIRRKGKLFKSFRGMGSVGAMNKGSADRYFQSKQKDKSKYVPEGVEGFVKYKGKVNNIVF
;
A
#
# COMPACT_ATOMS: atom_id res chain seq x y z
N MET A 1 4.01 15.56 14.70
CA MET A 1 2.66 14.98 14.48
C MET A 1 1.88 14.82 15.78
N ILE A 2 2.38 14.10 16.80
CA ILE A 2 1.65 13.87 18.07
C ILE A 2 1.24 15.19 18.75
N ASN A 3 2.17 16.15 18.84
CA ASN A 3 1.90 17.48 19.42
C ASN A 3 0.92 18.34 18.60
N LEU A 4 0.56 17.88 17.40
CA LEU A 4 -0.45 18.52 16.55
C LEU A 4 -1.84 17.87 16.68
N GLY A 5 -2.01 16.94 17.63
CA GLY A 5 -3.30 16.32 17.93
C GLY A 5 -3.77 15.28 16.92
N VAL A 6 -2.87 14.54 16.30
CA VAL A 6 -3.27 13.44 15.39
C VAL A 6 -3.82 12.27 16.20
N ASP A 7 -4.91 11.67 15.72
CA ASP A 7 -5.56 10.51 16.33
C ASP A 7 -4.96 9.18 15.81
N ILE A 8 -4.54 9.17 14.54
CA ILE A 8 -4.08 7.97 13.86
C ILE A 8 -2.81 8.27 13.07
N ILE A 9 -1.83 7.38 13.15
CA ILE A 9 -0.61 7.41 12.33
C ILE A 9 -0.60 6.20 11.41
N LYS A 10 -0.55 6.44 10.10
CA LYS A 10 -0.36 5.39 9.10
C LYS A 10 1.12 5.19 8.83
N VAL A 11 1.62 3.98 9.10
CA VAL A 11 3.03 3.61 9.03
C VAL A 11 3.28 2.70 7.85
N GLY A 12 4.18 3.09 6.95
CA GLY A 12 4.63 2.32 5.81
C GLY A 12 4.86 3.19 4.58
N ILE A 13 6.13 3.29 4.16
CA ILE A 13 6.53 3.92 2.91
C ILE A 13 7.22 2.87 2.06
N GLY A 14 6.62 2.53 0.92
CA GLY A 14 7.16 1.63 -0.07
C GLY A 14 7.14 0.12 0.23
N PRO A 15 6.44 -0.44 1.25
CA PRO A 15 6.42 -1.89 1.46
C PRO A 15 5.43 -2.62 0.55
N GLY A 16 4.56 -1.91 -0.16
CA GLY A 16 3.55 -2.50 -1.04
C GLY A 16 4.15 -3.25 -2.22
N SER A 17 3.51 -4.34 -2.65
CA SER A 17 4.01 -5.23 -3.71
C SER A 17 4.15 -4.59 -5.10
N ILE A 18 3.45 -3.48 -5.34
CA ILE A 18 3.47 -2.71 -6.60
C ILE A 18 4.17 -1.36 -6.44
N CYS A 19 4.74 -1.07 -5.27
CA CYS A 19 5.51 0.13 -5.00
C CYS A 19 6.99 -0.13 -5.32
N THR A 20 7.61 0.79 -6.04
CA THR A 20 9.04 0.76 -6.38
C THR A 20 9.83 1.92 -5.77
N THR A 21 9.22 2.70 -4.87
CA THR A 21 9.88 3.83 -4.20
C THR A 21 11.20 3.43 -3.55
N ARG A 22 11.25 2.26 -2.89
CA ARG A 22 12.48 1.76 -2.26
C ARG A 22 13.61 1.49 -3.24
N LEU A 23 13.27 1.10 -4.48
CA LEU A 23 14.23 0.83 -5.55
C LEU A 23 14.64 2.13 -6.26
N VAL A 24 13.67 2.98 -6.57
CA VAL A 24 13.87 4.20 -7.37
C VAL A 24 14.49 5.32 -6.53
N ALA A 25 13.95 5.56 -5.34
CA ALA A 25 14.43 6.61 -4.44
C ALA A 25 15.48 6.13 -3.43
N GLY A 26 15.70 4.83 -3.30
CA GLY A 26 16.68 4.26 -2.36
C GLY A 26 16.34 4.48 -0.88
N ILE A 27 15.07 4.76 -0.57
CA ILE A 27 14.59 5.05 0.79
C ILE A 27 13.65 3.96 1.27
N GLY A 28 13.64 3.72 2.57
CA GLY A 28 12.70 2.78 3.21
C GLY A 28 13.23 2.24 4.52
N VAL A 29 12.29 1.83 5.36
CA VAL A 29 12.56 1.14 6.63
C VAL A 29 11.82 -0.20 6.59
N PRO A 30 12.39 -1.31 7.08
CA PRO A 30 11.66 -2.57 7.23
C PRO A 30 10.36 -2.35 8.00
N GLN A 31 9.25 -2.86 7.49
CA GLN A 31 7.90 -2.51 7.98
C GLN A 31 7.72 -2.80 9.48
N LEU A 32 8.20 -3.94 9.95
CA LEU A 32 8.10 -4.31 11.35
C LEU A 32 8.87 -3.34 12.25
N SER A 33 10.09 -2.98 11.85
CA SER A 33 10.92 -1.99 12.55
C SER A 33 10.25 -0.61 12.58
N ALA A 34 9.62 -0.21 11.48
CA ALA A 34 8.91 1.06 11.40
C ALA A 34 7.74 1.12 12.40
N ILE A 35 6.95 0.04 12.50
CA ILE A 35 5.83 -0.05 13.46
C ILE A 35 6.36 0.02 14.87
N LEU A 36 7.38 -0.78 15.23
CA LEU A 36 8.01 -0.78 16.56
C LEU A 36 8.54 0.60 16.95
N ASN A 37 9.24 1.27 16.03
CA ASN A 37 9.79 2.60 16.27
C ASN A 37 8.68 3.62 16.54
N VAL A 38 7.61 3.61 15.74
CA VAL A 38 6.48 4.53 15.94
C VAL A 38 5.74 4.19 17.23
N ARG A 39 5.48 2.90 17.53
CA ARG A 39 4.85 2.48 18.80
C ARG A 39 5.67 2.94 20.01
N ASN A 40 6.99 2.81 19.95
CA ASN A 40 7.87 3.27 21.02
C ASN A 40 7.85 4.81 21.17
N ALA A 41 7.75 5.53 20.07
CA ALA A 41 7.70 7.00 20.09
C ALA A 41 6.38 7.56 20.64
N ILE A 42 5.27 6.82 20.51
CA ILE A 42 3.95 7.24 20.98
C ILE A 42 3.53 6.64 22.33
N LYS A 43 4.49 6.10 23.09
CA LYS A 43 4.23 5.55 24.43
C LYS A 43 3.27 6.43 25.22
N ASN A 44 2.25 5.82 25.83
CA ASN A 44 1.30 6.49 26.71
C ASN A 44 0.44 7.59 26.05
N LYS A 45 0.43 7.70 24.72
CA LYS A 45 -0.49 8.58 23.97
C LYS A 45 -1.62 7.76 23.37
N ASN A 46 -2.83 8.32 23.39
CA ASN A 46 -4.00 7.69 22.79
C ASN A 46 -4.01 7.89 21.25
N VAL A 47 -2.93 7.47 20.59
CA VAL A 47 -2.76 7.53 19.14
C VAL A 47 -2.72 6.12 18.60
N LYS A 48 -3.50 5.86 17.54
CA LYS A 48 -3.60 4.56 16.88
C LYS A 48 -2.60 4.42 15.74
N ILE A 49 -2.21 3.20 15.43
CA ILE A 49 -1.30 2.89 14.33
C ILE A 49 -2.02 2.01 13.30
N ILE A 50 -1.98 2.44 12.03
CA ILE A 50 -2.33 1.60 10.89
C ILE A 50 -1.03 1.16 10.23
N SER A 51 -0.74 -0.15 10.20
CA SER A 51 0.35 -0.72 9.39
C SER A 51 -0.09 -0.77 7.93
N ASP A 52 0.56 0.02 7.06
CA ASP A 52 0.21 0.13 5.65
C ASP A 52 1.22 -0.60 4.76
N GLY A 53 0.77 -1.67 4.13
CA GLY A 53 1.51 -2.43 3.14
C GLY A 53 2.43 -3.52 3.69
N GLY A 54 2.98 -4.31 2.77
CA GLY A 54 3.90 -5.41 3.09
C GLY A 54 3.24 -6.73 3.48
N VAL A 55 1.92 -6.78 3.61
CA VAL A 55 1.17 -7.99 4.00
C VAL A 55 0.97 -8.90 2.79
N LYS A 56 1.50 -10.10 2.86
CA LYS A 56 1.36 -11.17 1.87
C LYS A 56 0.67 -12.41 2.43
N TYR A 57 0.84 -12.67 3.70
CA TYR A 57 0.34 -13.84 4.41
C TYR A 57 -0.31 -13.46 5.73
N SER A 58 -1.15 -14.35 6.28
CA SER A 58 -1.78 -14.16 7.60
C SER A 58 -0.78 -13.91 8.73
N GLY A 59 0.37 -14.57 8.67
CA GLY A 59 1.45 -14.35 9.65
C GLY A 59 2.01 -12.92 9.64
N ASP A 60 1.90 -12.19 8.53
CA ASP A 60 2.34 -10.78 8.48
C ASP A 60 1.37 -9.87 9.24
N LEU A 61 0.07 -10.22 9.26
CA LEU A 61 -0.93 -9.58 10.11
C LEU A 61 -0.60 -9.75 11.58
N ALA A 62 -0.34 -11.01 12.00
CA ALA A 62 0.01 -11.32 13.37
C ALA A 62 1.26 -10.55 13.84
N LYS A 63 2.29 -10.49 13.00
CA LYS A 63 3.51 -9.71 13.28
C LYS A 63 3.23 -8.21 13.40
N ALA A 64 2.39 -7.64 12.53
CA ALA A 64 2.05 -6.23 12.59
C ALA A 64 1.33 -5.88 13.90
N PHE A 65 0.35 -6.69 14.30
CA PHE A 65 -0.35 -6.51 15.58
C PHE A 65 0.58 -6.72 16.79
N ALA A 66 1.42 -7.74 16.79
CA ALA A 66 2.41 -7.99 17.83
C ALA A 66 3.41 -6.82 17.96
N ALA A 67 3.76 -6.17 16.86
CA ALA A 67 4.60 -4.95 16.87
C ALA A 67 3.86 -3.70 17.36
N GLY A 68 2.55 -3.77 17.59
CA GLY A 68 1.75 -2.70 18.15
C GLY A 68 0.91 -1.92 17.14
N ALA A 69 0.66 -2.44 15.94
CA ALA A 69 -0.36 -1.88 15.07
C ALA A 69 -1.76 -2.13 15.65
N ASP A 70 -2.65 -1.14 15.52
CA ASP A 70 -4.06 -1.27 15.91
C ASP A 70 -4.93 -1.73 14.72
N ALA A 71 -4.48 -1.47 13.50
CA ALA A 71 -5.10 -1.92 12.26
C ALA A 71 -4.06 -2.16 11.16
N VAL A 72 -4.46 -2.87 10.11
CA VAL A 72 -3.61 -3.17 8.96
C VAL A 72 -4.29 -2.77 7.66
N MET A 73 -3.60 -2.04 6.81
CA MET A 73 -4.05 -1.70 5.46
C MET A 73 -3.48 -2.69 4.45
N ILE A 74 -4.37 -3.32 3.70
CA ILE A 74 -4.04 -4.41 2.79
C ILE A 74 -4.38 -4.02 1.36
N GLY A 75 -3.41 -4.09 0.45
CA GLY A 75 -3.61 -3.84 -0.98
C GLY A 75 -3.71 -5.13 -1.79
N SER A 76 -2.59 -5.80 -2.00
CA SER A 76 -2.47 -6.89 -2.98
C SER A 76 -3.31 -8.14 -2.66
N LEU A 77 -3.53 -8.45 -1.38
CA LEU A 77 -4.40 -9.58 -1.02
C LEU A 77 -5.84 -9.36 -1.47
N PHE A 78 -6.35 -8.12 -1.36
CA PHE A 78 -7.71 -7.78 -1.73
C PHE A 78 -7.87 -7.33 -3.19
N ALA A 79 -6.81 -6.96 -3.87
CA ALA A 79 -6.85 -6.37 -5.21
C ALA A 79 -7.57 -7.24 -6.27
N GLY A 80 -7.65 -8.57 -6.05
CA GLY A 80 -8.32 -9.50 -6.96
C GLY A 80 -9.75 -9.85 -6.58
N THR A 81 -10.35 -9.19 -5.58
CA THR A 81 -11.70 -9.51 -5.09
C THR A 81 -12.81 -8.78 -5.85
N ASP A 82 -14.04 -9.25 -5.67
CA ASP A 82 -15.22 -8.62 -6.29
C ASP A 82 -15.40 -7.18 -5.82
N GLU A 83 -15.14 -6.94 -4.54
CA GLU A 83 -15.35 -5.66 -3.87
C GLU A 83 -14.36 -4.58 -4.29
N THR A 84 -13.22 -4.97 -4.88
CA THR A 84 -12.25 -3.99 -5.40
C THR A 84 -12.68 -3.46 -6.77
N PRO A 85 -12.39 -2.18 -7.07
CA PRO A 85 -12.71 -1.61 -8.38
C PRO A 85 -11.89 -2.28 -9.50
N GLY A 86 -12.36 -2.15 -10.72
CA GLY A 86 -11.70 -2.66 -11.92
C GLY A 86 -12.49 -3.79 -12.60
N LYS A 87 -12.30 -3.90 -13.91
CA LYS A 87 -12.98 -4.89 -14.73
C LYS A 87 -12.31 -6.25 -14.62
N LEU A 88 -13.09 -7.32 -14.67
CA LEU A 88 -12.59 -8.66 -14.87
C LEU A 88 -12.07 -8.82 -16.30
N ILE A 89 -10.88 -9.39 -16.42
CA ILE A 89 -10.20 -9.63 -17.70
C ILE A 89 -9.89 -11.11 -17.79
N ARG A 90 -10.28 -11.76 -18.89
CA ARG A 90 -9.94 -13.15 -19.17
C ARG A 90 -8.65 -13.23 -19.98
N ARG A 91 -7.66 -13.97 -19.48
CA ARG A 91 -6.40 -14.24 -20.18
C ARG A 91 -6.04 -15.72 -20.04
N LYS A 92 -5.82 -16.40 -21.17
CA LYS A 92 -5.49 -17.84 -21.20
C LYS A 92 -6.41 -18.68 -20.30
N GLY A 93 -7.72 -18.47 -20.41
CA GLY A 93 -8.74 -19.18 -19.64
C GLY A 93 -8.89 -18.77 -18.17
N LYS A 94 -8.06 -17.91 -17.63
CA LYS A 94 -8.08 -17.47 -16.23
C LYS A 94 -8.60 -16.03 -16.11
N LEU A 95 -9.23 -15.72 -14.97
CA LEU A 95 -9.73 -14.38 -14.65
C LEU A 95 -8.69 -13.57 -13.86
N PHE A 96 -8.61 -12.30 -14.19
CA PHE A 96 -7.72 -11.33 -13.56
C PHE A 96 -8.42 -10.00 -13.35
N LYS A 97 -7.92 -9.19 -12.42
CA LYS A 97 -8.25 -7.77 -12.28
C LYS A 97 -7.00 -6.91 -12.48
N SER A 98 -7.18 -5.71 -13.02
CA SER A 98 -6.09 -4.73 -13.09
C SER A 98 -5.72 -4.27 -11.69
N PHE A 99 -4.43 -4.13 -11.44
CA PHE A 99 -3.89 -3.62 -10.19
C PHE A 99 -2.72 -2.69 -10.49
N ARG A 100 -2.75 -1.47 -9.96
CA ARG A 100 -1.71 -0.49 -10.23
C ARG A 100 -1.30 0.26 -8.97
N GLY A 101 0.01 0.56 -8.87
CA GLY A 101 0.56 1.42 -7.84
C GLY A 101 0.17 2.87 -8.06
N MET A 102 0.02 3.62 -6.98
CA MET A 102 -0.28 5.04 -7.05
C MET A 102 0.84 5.86 -7.70
N GLY A 103 2.09 5.40 -7.64
CA GLY A 103 3.25 5.98 -8.32
C GLY A 103 3.48 5.44 -9.73
N SER A 104 2.57 4.67 -10.31
CA SER A 104 2.64 4.26 -11.70
C SER A 104 2.32 5.42 -12.64
N VAL A 105 2.84 5.39 -13.86
CA VAL A 105 2.58 6.43 -14.88
C VAL A 105 1.08 6.60 -15.11
N GLY A 106 0.32 5.50 -15.24
CA GLY A 106 -1.12 5.56 -15.45
C GLY A 106 -1.89 6.13 -14.26
N ALA A 107 -1.42 5.93 -13.03
CA ALA A 107 -2.03 6.56 -11.85
C ALA A 107 -1.68 8.06 -11.77
N MET A 108 -0.43 8.42 -12.01
CA MET A 108 0.02 9.82 -12.02
C MET A 108 -0.71 10.64 -13.08
N ASN A 109 -0.95 10.08 -14.27
CA ASN A 109 -1.75 10.71 -15.32
C ASN A 109 -3.22 10.96 -14.92
N LYS A 110 -3.71 10.25 -13.90
CA LYS A 110 -5.08 10.37 -13.37
C LYS A 110 -5.18 11.17 -12.06
N GLY A 111 -4.09 11.83 -11.65
CA GLY A 111 -4.10 12.80 -10.55
C GLY A 111 -3.22 12.47 -9.35
N SER A 112 -2.53 11.30 -9.30
CA SER A 112 -1.68 10.97 -8.15
C SER A 112 -0.26 11.54 -8.21
N ALA A 113 0.07 12.36 -9.21
CA ALA A 113 1.40 12.92 -9.40
C ALA A 113 1.83 13.88 -8.27
N ASP A 114 0.89 14.50 -7.57
CA ASP A 114 1.12 15.37 -6.43
C ASP A 114 1.78 14.62 -5.25
N ARG A 115 1.39 13.37 -5.01
CA ARG A 115 1.97 12.52 -3.96
C ARG A 115 3.45 12.21 -4.17
N TYR A 116 3.92 12.36 -5.40
CA TYR A 116 5.30 12.09 -5.81
C TYR A 116 6.06 13.37 -6.19
N PHE A 117 5.53 14.53 -5.77
CA PHE A 117 6.10 15.85 -6.05
C PHE A 117 6.28 16.15 -7.54
N GLN A 118 5.50 15.50 -8.39
CA GLN A 118 5.60 15.61 -9.86
C GLN A 118 4.40 16.34 -10.52
N SER A 119 3.53 16.94 -9.72
CA SER A 119 2.36 17.68 -10.21
C SER A 119 2.69 18.86 -11.13
N LYS A 120 3.87 19.47 -10.94
CA LYS A 120 4.35 20.60 -11.77
C LYS A 120 4.99 20.16 -13.09
N GLN A 121 5.21 18.86 -13.32
CA GLN A 121 5.79 18.34 -14.55
C GLN A 121 4.77 18.43 -15.68
N LYS A 122 5.00 19.33 -16.61
CA LYS A 122 4.14 19.54 -17.78
C LYS A 122 4.26 18.41 -18.81
N ASP A 123 5.47 17.90 -18.99
CA ASP A 123 5.75 16.81 -19.91
C ASP A 123 5.59 15.47 -19.17
N LYS A 124 4.46 14.81 -19.39
CA LYS A 124 4.13 13.53 -18.75
C LYS A 124 5.06 12.37 -19.13
N SER A 125 5.83 12.50 -20.22
CA SER A 125 6.84 11.51 -20.60
C SER A 125 8.04 11.50 -19.64
N LYS A 126 8.22 12.58 -18.88
CA LYS A 126 9.29 12.78 -17.91
C LYS A 126 8.91 12.36 -16.48
N TYR A 127 7.75 11.76 -16.28
CA TYR A 127 7.42 11.18 -14.98
C TYR A 127 8.42 10.10 -14.59
N VAL A 128 8.91 10.16 -13.35
CA VAL A 128 9.71 9.09 -12.74
C VAL A 128 8.76 8.17 -11.96
N PRO A 129 8.45 6.98 -12.48
CA PRO A 129 7.50 6.10 -11.81
C PRO A 129 8.10 5.47 -10.56
N GLU A 130 7.32 5.50 -9.48
CA GLU A 130 7.60 4.82 -8.22
C GLU A 130 6.60 3.71 -7.93
N GLY A 131 5.99 3.17 -8.97
CA GLY A 131 5.04 2.07 -8.89
C GLY A 131 4.85 1.41 -10.25
N VAL A 132 4.42 0.16 -10.22
CA VAL A 132 4.14 -0.65 -11.40
C VAL A 132 2.64 -0.86 -11.60
N GLU A 133 2.28 -1.23 -12.82
CA GLU A 133 0.94 -1.65 -13.21
C GLU A 133 0.98 -3.11 -13.65
N GLY A 134 -0.07 -3.85 -13.31
CA GLY A 134 -0.14 -5.26 -13.67
C GLY A 134 -1.53 -5.84 -13.44
N PHE A 135 -1.57 -7.14 -13.34
CA PHE A 135 -2.77 -7.91 -13.14
C PHE A 135 -2.60 -8.87 -11.97
N VAL A 136 -3.63 -9.00 -11.16
CA VAL A 136 -3.72 -9.99 -10.09
C VAL A 136 -4.77 -11.02 -10.45
N LYS A 137 -4.57 -12.26 -10.03
CA LYS A 137 -5.59 -13.32 -10.20
C LYS A 137 -6.87 -12.90 -9.49
N TYR A 138 -7.99 -13.14 -10.14
CA TYR A 138 -9.30 -13.01 -9.51
C TYR A 138 -9.46 -14.05 -8.40
N LYS A 139 -10.04 -13.64 -7.29
CA LYS A 139 -10.15 -14.42 -6.05
C LYS A 139 -11.58 -14.59 -5.54
N GLY A 140 -12.57 -14.06 -6.27
CA GLY A 140 -13.95 -14.03 -5.80
C GLY A 140 -14.17 -12.99 -4.70
N LYS A 141 -15.07 -13.26 -3.79
CA LYS A 141 -15.43 -12.35 -2.70
C LYS A 141 -14.32 -12.24 -1.64
N VAL A 142 -14.24 -11.11 -0.97
CA VAL A 142 -13.32 -10.87 0.15
C VAL A 142 -13.43 -11.96 1.22
N ASN A 143 -14.63 -12.44 1.51
CA ASN A 143 -14.84 -13.50 2.49
C ASN A 143 -14.03 -14.78 2.19
N ASN A 144 -13.73 -15.07 0.93
CA ASN A 144 -12.91 -16.23 0.55
C ASN A 144 -11.42 -16.07 0.95
N ILE A 145 -11.03 -14.88 1.41
CA ILE A 145 -9.64 -14.57 1.81
C ILE A 145 -9.53 -14.40 3.32
N VAL A 146 -10.59 -13.92 3.96
CA VAL A 146 -10.58 -13.54 5.39
C VAL A 146 -10.98 -14.72 6.29
N PHE A 147 -11.64 -15.75 5.74
CA PHE A 147 -12.11 -16.93 6.48
C PHE A 147 -11.47 -18.21 5.97
#